data_d095ea1cdaf00cffe68ce62523925900
#
_entry.id   d095ea1cdaf00cffe68ce62523925900
#
_cell.length_a   1.000
_cell.length_b   1.000
_cell.length_c   1.000
_cell.angle_alpha   90.00
_cell.angle_beta   90.00
_cell.angle_gamma   90.00
#
_symmetry.space_group_name_H-M   'P 1'
#
loop_
_entity.id
_entity.type
_entity.pdbx_description
1 polymer ?
#
loop_
_entity_poly.entity_id
_entity_poly.type
_entity_poly.pdbx_seq_one_letter_code
_entity_poly.pdbx_strand_id
1 'polypeptide(L)'
;MSVAQEGRRSGRLPFSRRALLVLPALVAGGAGLGFFAMLRGLGTGGYDPRGVPSALIGKAPPDFELPPLEGIGLPGLSAADLKAPGRPVLVNFFASWCVPCVIEHPQLMRLSREGVPVFGVNYKDQPADGRRFLERHGNPYARLGVDLPGRTAIDWGLYGVPETYLIDRGGVIRWRMAGPVTEDTLRADLGPLLRRYA
;
A
#
# COMPACT_ATOMS: atom_id res chain seq x y z
N MET A 1 33.88 -70.94 -17.66
CA MET A 1 33.11 -69.87 -16.90
C MET A 1 33.76 -68.54 -17.21
N SER A 2 33.16 -67.83 -18.17
CA SER A 2 33.71 -66.60 -18.72
C SER A 2 32.95 -65.40 -18.05
N VAL A 3 33.63 -64.58 -17.34
CA VAL A 3 33.05 -63.36 -16.66
C VAL A 3 33.21 -62.21 -17.63
N ALA A 4 32.06 -61.69 -18.12
CA ALA A 4 32.00 -60.49 -18.95
C ALA A 4 32.22 -59.25 -18.11
N GLN A 5 33.28 -58.50 -18.42
CA GLN A 5 33.51 -57.16 -17.87
C GLN A 5 32.63 -56.13 -18.63
N GLU A 6 31.67 -55.59 -17.92
CA GLU A 6 30.81 -54.54 -18.39
C GLU A 6 31.54 -53.19 -18.28
N GLY A 7 31.95 -52.67 -19.43
CA GLY A 7 32.71 -51.40 -19.54
C GLY A 7 31.81 -50.18 -19.24
N ARG A 8 32.07 -49.54 -18.13
CA ARG A 8 31.47 -48.25 -17.70
C ARG A 8 31.94 -47.12 -18.63
N ARG A 9 31.11 -46.78 -19.63
CA ARG A 9 31.31 -45.61 -20.50
C ARG A 9 31.10 -44.34 -19.68
N SER A 10 32.17 -43.69 -19.23
CA SER A 10 32.12 -42.34 -18.68
C SER A 10 31.92 -41.34 -19.83
N GLY A 11 30.69 -40.86 -20.00
CA GLY A 11 30.36 -39.80 -20.96
C GLY A 11 30.96 -38.47 -20.46
N ARG A 12 32.15 -38.14 -20.94
CA ARG A 12 32.74 -36.80 -20.78
C ARG A 12 32.03 -35.87 -21.77
N LEU A 13 31.21 -34.98 -21.27
CA LEU A 13 30.64 -33.89 -22.07
C LEU A 13 31.82 -33.02 -22.61
N PRO A 14 31.90 -32.80 -23.93
CA PRO A 14 33.00 -32.03 -24.52
C PRO A 14 32.76 -30.52 -24.31
N PHE A 15 32.88 -30.04 -23.09
CA PHE A 15 32.94 -28.61 -22.85
C PHE A 15 34.34 -28.10 -23.24
N SER A 16 34.43 -27.33 -24.32
CA SER A 16 35.68 -26.71 -24.73
C SER A 16 36.11 -25.70 -23.64
N ARG A 17 37.44 -25.59 -23.39
CA ARG A 17 37.99 -24.62 -22.40
C ARG A 17 37.54 -23.19 -22.72
N ARG A 18 37.24 -22.87 -23.96
CA ARG A 18 36.70 -21.56 -24.37
C ARG A 18 35.24 -21.36 -23.93
N ALA A 19 34.41 -22.37 -23.94
CA ALA A 19 33.02 -22.33 -23.46
C ALA A 19 32.96 -22.06 -21.93
N LEU A 20 33.91 -22.58 -21.15
CA LEU A 20 34.03 -22.35 -19.70
C LEU A 20 34.38 -20.90 -19.37
N LEU A 21 35.08 -20.16 -20.26
CA LEU A 21 35.42 -18.76 -20.06
C LEU A 21 34.34 -17.80 -20.60
N VAL A 22 33.63 -18.19 -21.67
CA VAL A 22 32.61 -17.33 -22.30
C VAL A 22 31.27 -17.42 -21.58
N LEU A 23 30.90 -18.58 -21.03
CA LEU A 23 29.61 -18.78 -20.36
C LEU A 23 29.40 -17.83 -19.15
N PRO A 24 30.34 -17.64 -18.23
CA PRO A 24 30.19 -16.68 -17.13
C PRO A 24 30.02 -15.23 -17.61
N ALA A 25 30.73 -14.85 -18.69
CA ALA A 25 30.62 -13.51 -19.27
C ALA A 25 29.25 -13.27 -19.93
N LEU A 26 28.68 -14.28 -20.61
CA LEU A 26 27.32 -14.23 -21.17
C LEU A 26 26.26 -14.17 -20.08
N VAL A 27 26.41 -14.94 -19.01
CA VAL A 27 25.50 -14.92 -17.86
C VAL A 27 25.55 -13.55 -17.14
N ALA A 28 26.74 -13.02 -16.90
CA ALA A 28 26.92 -11.70 -16.28
C ALA A 28 26.36 -10.58 -17.14
N GLY A 29 26.61 -10.64 -18.48
CA GLY A 29 26.07 -9.67 -19.44
C GLY A 29 24.53 -9.73 -19.52
N GLY A 30 23.96 -10.93 -19.58
CA GLY A 30 22.51 -11.13 -19.60
C GLY A 30 21.84 -10.67 -18.30
N ALA A 31 22.44 -11.00 -17.16
CA ALA A 31 21.95 -10.54 -15.86
C ALA A 31 22.04 -9.02 -15.70
N GLY A 32 23.16 -8.42 -16.16
CA GLY A 32 23.37 -6.97 -16.16
C GLY A 32 22.34 -6.25 -17.04
N LEU A 33 22.08 -6.78 -18.23
CA LEU A 33 21.07 -6.21 -19.15
C LEU A 33 19.65 -6.33 -18.60
N GLY A 34 19.31 -7.47 -18.00
CA GLY A 34 18.02 -7.69 -17.33
C GLY A 34 17.82 -6.74 -16.13
N PHE A 35 18.85 -6.57 -15.31
CA PHE A 35 18.83 -5.63 -14.18
C PHE A 35 18.70 -4.18 -14.66
N PHE A 36 19.45 -3.81 -15.68
CA PHE A 36 19.34 -2.47 -16.28
C PHE A 36 17.95 -2.19 -16.89
N ALA A 37 17.36 -3.16 -17.59
CA ALA A 37 15.99 -3.05 -18.11
C ALA A 37 14.96 -2.92 -16.97
N MET A 38 15.15 -3.66 -15.87
CA MET A 38 14.32 -3.54 -14.66
C MET A 38 14.44 -2.15 -14.02
N LEU A 39 15.65 -1.64 -13.85
CA LEU A 39 15.88 -0.28 -13.32
C LEU A 39 15.25 0.80 -14.22
N ARG A 40 15.36 0.64 -15.52
CA ARG A 40 14.73 1.54 -16.50
C ARG A 40 13.20 1.49 -16.40
N GLY A 41 12.61 0.30 -16.24
CA GLY A 41 11.17 0.10 -16.05
C GLY A 41 10.65 0.79 -14.77
N LEU A 42 11.43 0.73 -13.68
CA LEU A 42 11.14 1.46 -12.44
C LEU A 42 11.18 2.99 -12.63
N GLY A 43 12.15 3.48 -13.41
CA GLY A 43 12.32 4.92 -13.68
C GLY A 43 11.28 5.49 -14.66
N THR A 44 10.70 4.67 -15.54
CA THR A 44 9.69 5.08 -16.53
C THR A 44 8.25 4.86 -16.08
N GLY A 45 8.04 4.42 -14.82
CA GLY A 45 6.69 4.15 -14.26
C GLY A 45 6.02 2.88 -14.81
N GLY A 46 6.74 2.07 -15.62
CA GLY A 46 6.21 0.84 -16.20
C GLY A 46 6.08 -0.34 -15.21
N TYR A 47 6.70 -0.22 -14.03
CA TYR A 47 6.57 -1.15 -12.93
C TYR A 47 6.36 -0.37 -11.63
N ASP A 48 5.14 -0.38 -11.13
CA ASP A 48 4.82 0.16 -9.81
C ASP A 48 4.76 -1.01 -8.79
N PRO A 49 5.77 -1.16 -7.92
CA PRO A 49 5.78 -2.19 -6.89
C PRO A 49 4.64 -2.00 -5.85
N ARG A 50 4.00 -0.83 -5.83
CA ARG A 50 2.84 -0.53 -4.98
C ARG A 50 1.51 -0.89 -5.64
N GLY A 51 1.53 -1.16 -6.96
CA GLY A 51 0.36 -1.54 -7.76
C GLY A 51 -0.14 -2.96 -7.53
N VAL A 52 0.40 -3.71 -6.54
CA VAL A 52 -0.11 -5.03 -6.18
C VAL A 52 -1.53 -4.87 -5.62
N PRO A 53 -2.53 -5.51 -6.24
CA PRO A 53 -3.91 -5.43 -5.77
C PRO A 53 -4.01 -5.90 -4.30
N SER A 54 -4.68 -5.12 -3.46
CA SER A 54 -4.94 -5.55 -2.09
C SER A 54 -5.87 -6.76 -2.08
N ALA A 55 -5.51 -7.78 -1.32
CA ALA A 55 -6.35 -8.96 -1.10
C ALA A 55 -7.68 -8.64 -0.39
N LEU A 56 -7.83 -7.41 0.11
CA LEU A 56 -9.03 -6.93 0.81
C LEU A 56 -10.06 -6.29 -0.14
N ILE A 57 -9.72 -6.00 -1.39
CA ILE A 57 -10.69 -5.47 -2.36
C ILE A 57 -11.86 -6.46 -2.54
N GLY A 58 -13.08 -5.94 -2.42
CA GLY A 58 -14.31 -6.74 -2.46
C GLY A 58 -14.68 -7.43 -1.15
N LYS A 59 -13.91 -7.23 -0.07
CA LYS A 59 -14.18 -7.81 1.25
C LYS A 59 -14.51 -6.74 2.28
N ALA A 60 -15.12 -7.15 3.38
CA ALA A 60 -15.21 -6.32 4.57
C ALA A 60 -13.81 -6.11 5.16
N PRO A 61 -13.53 -4.94 5.75
CA PRO A 61 -12.30 -4.72 6.48
C PRO A 61 -12.17 -5.69 7.67
N PRO A 62 -10.95 -6.01 8.10
CA PRO A 62 -10.72 -6.75 9.34
C PRO A 62 -11.37 -6.05 10.53
N ASP A 63 -11.72 -6.81 11.56
CA ASP A 63 -12.21 -6.24 12.82
C ASP A 63 -11.09 -5.48 13.53
N PHE A 64 -11.43 -4.30 14.02
CA PHE A 64 -10.52 -3.47 14.82
C PHE A 64 -11.30 -2.49 15.69
N GLU A 65 -10.67 -2.05 16.76
CA GLU A 65 -11.12 -0.98 17.64
C GLU A 65 -9.91 -0.16 18.08
N LEU A 66 -9.90 1.12 17.76
CA LEU A 66 -8.81 2.05 18.02
C LEU A 66 -9.25 3.17 18.95
N PRO A 67 -8.47 3.45 19.99
CA PRO A 67 -8.75 4.57 20.89
C PRO A 67 -8.69 5.90 20.15
N PRO A 68 -9.37 6.94 20.64
CA PRO A 68 -9.31 8.29 20.06
C PRO A 68 -7.91 8.89 20.21
N LEU A 69 -7.58 9.83 19.33
CA LEU A 69 -6.42 10.70 19.51
C LEU A 69 -6.76 11.78 20.54
N GLU A 70 -6.13 11.72 21.70
CA GLU A 70 -6.38 12.63 22.79
C GLU A 70 -6.13 14.11 22.41
N GLY A 71 -7.00 15.01 22.89
CA GLY A 71 -6.89 16.44 22.69
C GLY A 71 -7.44 16.96 21.36
N ILE A 72 -7.99 16.07 20.47
CA ILE A 72 -8.64 16.47 19.21
C ILE A 72 -10.16 16.57 19.35
N GLY A 73 -10.76 15.92 20.37
CA GLY A 73 -12.21 15.95 20.59
C GLY A 73 -13.02 15.10 19.61
N LEU A 74 -12.38 14.19 18.86
CA LEU A 74 -13.04 13.24 17.98
C LEU A 74 -13.13 11.86 18.64
N PRO A 75 -14.18 11.07 18.31
CA PRO A 75 -14.25 9.68 18.76
C PRO A 75 -13.18 8.82 18.09
N GLY A 76 -12.84 7.71 18.73
CA GLY A 76 -12.01 6.66 18.14
C GLY A 76 -12.67 6.02 16.91
N LEU A 77 -12.05 5.00 16.38
CA LEU A 77 -12.50 4.35 15.15
C LEU A 77 -12.55 2.84 15.32
N SER A 78 -13.67 2.25 14.90
CA SER A 78 -13.87 0.80 14.86
C SER A 78 -14.36 0.32 13.49
N ALA A 79 -14.29 -0.98 13.25
CA ALA A 79 -14.85 -1.59 12.04
C ALA A 79 -16.36 -1.33 11.88
N ALA A 80 -17.11 -1.25 12.98
CA ALA A 80 -18.55 -0.96 12.98
C ALA A 80 -18.86 0.44 12.46
N ASP A 81 -17.98 1.43 12.76
CA ASP A 81 -18.15 2.81 12.32
C ASP A 81 -18.08 2.98 10.80
N LEU A 82 -17.46 2.04 10.09
CA LEU A 82 -17.31 2.11 8.64
C LEU A 82 -18.63 1.91 7.89
N LYS A 83 -19.62 1.31 8.53
CA LYS A 83 -20.99 1.11 7.99
C LYS A 83 -21.99 2.16 8.48
N ALA A 84 -21.68 2.81 9.60
CA ALA A 84 -22.60 3.70 10.28
C ALA A 84 -23.09 4.90 9.44
N PRO A 85 -22.30 5.53 8.56
CA PRO A 85 -22.76 6.67 7.77
C PRO A 85 -23.85 6.36 6.72
N GLY A 86 -24.04 5.08 6.33
CA GLY A 86 -24.98 4.68 5.27
C GLY A 86 -24.59 5.19 3.87
N ARG A 87 -23.37 5.68 3.71
CA ARG A 87 -22.76 6.21 2.49
C ARG A 87 -21.28 5.84 2.45
N PRO A 88 -20.60 5.96 1.29
CA PRO A 88 -19.18 5.62 1.21
C PRO A 88 -18.34 6.50 2.13
N VAL A 89 -17.30 5.89 2.72
CA VAL A 89 -16.34 6.55 3.59
C VAL A 89 -14.91 6.30 3.10
N LEU A 90 -14.02 7.22 3.39
CA LEU A 90 -12.58 7.03 3.20
C LEU A 90 -11.94 6.68 4.53
N VAL A 91 -11.07 5.67 4.53
CA VAL A 91 -10.16 5.37 5.65
C VAL A 91 -8.76 5.70 5.20
N ASN A 92 -8.14 6.66 5.87
CA ASN A 92 -6.80 7.15 5.55
C ASN A 92 -5.85 6.83 6.71
N PHE A 93 -4.78 6.11 6.41
CA PHE A 93 -3.68 5.84 7.33
C PHE A 93 -2.60 6.89 7.13
N PHE A 94 -2.24 7.59 8.21
CA PHE A 94 -1.27 8.68 8.18
C PHE A 94 -0.36 8.69 9.41
N ALA A 95 0.72 9.47 9.35
CA ALA A 95 1.56 9.77 10.48
C ALA A 95 2.18 11.17 10.37
N SER A 96 2.55 11.77 11.49
CA SER A 96 3.16 13.10 11.52
C SER A 96 4.55 13.16 10.86
N TRP A 97 5.29 12.05 10.90
CA TRP A 97 6.60 11.90 10.27
C TRP A 97 6.56 11.60 8.77
N CYS A 98 5.38 11.46 8.19
CA CYS A 98 5.17 11.06 6.80
C CYS A 98 5.09 12.28 5.88
N VAL A 99 6.15 12.57 5.14
CA VAL A 99 6.19 13.69 4.18
C VAL A 99 5.12 13.58 3.08
N PRO A 100 4.90 12.41 2.44
CA PRO A 100 3.83 12.27 1.45
C PRO A 100 2.42 12.50 2.02
N CYS A 101 2.21 12.28 3.34
CA CYS A 101 0.94 12.58 4.01
C CYS A 101 0.64 14.08 4.00
N VAL A 102 1.67 14.93 4.10
CA VAL A 102 1.51 16.39 3.97
C VAL A 102 1.05 16.76 2.55
N ILE A 103 1.56 16.05 1.53
CA ILE A 103 1.23 16.31 0.12
C ILE A 103 -0.24 16.01 -0.18
N GLU A 104 -0.80 14.90 0.35
CA GLU A 104 -2.21 14.53 0.12
C GLU A 104 -3.20 15.32 0.98
N HIS A 105 -2.75 15.86 2.10
CA HIS A 105 -3.62 16.44 3.11
C HIS A 105 -4.61 17.51 2.59
N PRO A 106 -4.20 18.42 1.67
CA PRO A 106 -5.14 19.38 1.06
C PRO A 106 -6.31 18.70 0.33
N GLN A 107 -6.10 17.54 -0.27
CA GLN A 107 -7.14 16.79 -0.97
C GLN A 107 -8.11 16.13 0.00
N LEU A 108 -7.62 15.59 1.11
CA LEU A 108 -8.47 15.07 2.19
C LEU A 108 -9.32 16.19 2.81
N MET A 109 -8.72 17.36 3.06
CA MET A 109 -9.42 18.55 3.54
C MET A 109 -10.52 19.03 2.57
N ARG A 110 -10.27 18.95 1.27
CA ARG A 110 -11.25 19.26 0.23
C ARG A 110 -12.41 18.26 0.25
N LEU A 111 -12.13 16.96 0.23
CA LEU A 111 -13.14 15.90 0.28
C LEU A 111 -14.02 15.99 1.52
N SER A 112 -13.42 16.25 2.67
CA SER A 112 -14.16 16.46 3.93
C SER A 112 -15.12 17.64 3.83
N ARG A 113 -14.68 18.78 3.25
CA ARG A 113 -15.54 19.96 3.02
C ARG A 113 -16.64 19.72 2.00
N GLU A 114 -16.41 18.83 1.01
CA GLU A 114 -17.40 18.38 0.05
C GLU A 114 -18.39 17.37 0.66
N GLY A 115 -18.23 17.05 1.94
CA GLY A 115 -19.14 16.19 2.70
C GLY A 115 -18.79 14.71 2.62
N VAL A 116 -17.67 14.30 2.05
CA VAL A 116 -17.20 12.91 2.08
C VAL A 116 -16.67 12.59 3.48
N PRO A 117 -17.21 11.58 4.19
CA PRO A 117 -16.66 11.19 5.48
C PRO A 117 -15.24 10.64 5.32
N VAL A 118 -14.27 11.27 5.95
CA VAL A 118 -12.89 10.80 6.02
C VAL A 118 -12.61 10.36 7.45
N PHE A 119 -12.18 9.12 7.64
CA PHE A 119 -11.79 8.55 8.92
C PHE A 119 -10.29 8.35 8.94
N GLY A 120 -9.63 8.78 10.01
CA GLY A 120 -8.18 8.71 10.14
C GLY A 120 -7.71 7.55 11.00
N VAL A 121 -6.60 6.96 10.62
CA VAL A 121 -5.81 6.07 11.47
C VAL A 121 -4.41 6.64 11.61
N ASN A 122 -4.08 7.10 12.81
CA ASN A 122 -2.76 7.61 13.14
C ASN A 122 -1.84 6.42 13.43
N TYR A 123 -0.93 6.13 12.50
CA TYR A 123 -0.15 4.91 12.44
C TYR A 123 1.25 5.10 13.00
N LYS A 124 1.60 4.28 14.01
CA LYS A 124 2.96 4.25 14.61
C LYS A 124 3.50 5.65 14.89
N ASP A 125 2.67 6.49 15.47
CA ASP A 125 2.94 7.90 15.71
C ASP A 125 2.66 8.24 17.16
N GLN A 126 3.45 9.11 17.75
CA GLN A 126 3.17 9.58 19.10
C GLN A 126 1.91 10.45 19.10
N PRO A 127 0.96 10.28 20.02
CA PRO A 127 -0.28 11.04 20.02
C PRO A 127 -0.07 12.56 20.01
N ALA A 128 0.94 13.06 20.72
CA ALA A 128 1.28 14.48 20.73
C ALA A 128 1.75 14.99 19.35
N ASP A 129 2.45 14.15 18.57
CA ASP A 129 2.95 14.51 17.24
C ASP A 129 1.84 14.48 16.22
N GLY A 130 0.98 13.44 16.25
CA GLY A 130 -0.23 13.36 15.44
C GLY A 130 -1.15 14.56 15.68
N ARG A 131 -1.36 14.97 16.94
CA ARG A 131 -2.13 16.17 17.27
C ARG A 131 -1.51 17.43 16.67
N ARG A 132 -0.19 17.67 16.85
CA ARG A 132 0.50 18.83 16.28
C ARG A 132 0.44 18.87 14.75
N PHE A 133 0.47 17.70 14.11
CA PHE A 133 0.28 17.60 12.66
C PHE A 133 -1.09 18.16 12.24
N LEU A 134 -2.17 17.73 12.90
CA LEU A 134 -3.53 18.18 12.59
C LEU A 134 -3.76 19.66 12.96
N GLU A 135 -3.19 20.14 14.05
CA GLU A 135 -3.22 21.57 14.41
C GLU A 135 -2.56 22.46 13.34
N ARG A 136 -1.48 21.98 12.73
CA ARG A 136 -0.73 22.72 11.70
C ARG A 136 -1.40 22.68 10.33
N HIS A 137 -1.92 21.52 9.93
CA HIS A 137 -2.40 21.29 8.57
C HIS A 137 -3.93 21.28 8.44
N GLY A 138 -4.65 21.37 9.54
CA GLY A 138 -6.10 21.20 9.62
C GLY A 138 -6.50 19.76 9.87
N ASN A 139 -7.78 19.53 10.19
CA ASN A 139 -8.30 18.20 10.49
C ASN A 139 -9.40 17.82 9.51
N PRO A 140 -9.17 16.89 8.56
CA PRO A 140 -10.17 16.40 7.62
C PRO A 140 -11.06 15.30 8.20
N TYR A 141 -10.72 14.75 9.37
CA TYR A 141 -11.30 13.51 9.87
C TYR A 141 -12.58 13.74 10.65
N ALA A 142 -13.59 12.91 10.41
CA ALA A 142 -14.80 12.84 11.22
C ALA A 142 -14.65 11.89 12.42
N ARG A 143 -13.75 10.91 12.33
CA ARG A 143 -13.30 9.99 13.38
C ARG A 143 -11.81 9.76 13.26
N LEU A 144 -11.16 9.49 14.37
CA LEU A 144 -9.70 9.34 14.38
C LEU A 144 -9.27 8.31 15.43
N GLY A 145 -8.74 7.19 14.95
CA GLY A 145 -8.19 6.14 15.80
C GLY A 145 -6.66 6.17 15.85
N VAL A 146 -6.08 5.74 16.97
CA VAL A 146 -4.62 5.63 17.15
C VAL A 146 -4.20 4.17 17.10
N ASP A 147 -3.39 3.81 16.10
CA ASP A 147 -2.75 2.51 15.94
C ASP A 147 -1.25 2.62 16.26
N LEU A 148 -0.93 2.90 17.53
CA LEU A 148 0.46 3.07 17.98
C LEU A 148 1.31 1.82 17.73
N PRO A 149 0.84 0.58 18.01
CA PRO A 149 1.61 -0.63 17.71
C PRO A 149 1.63 -1.00 16.21
N GLY A 150 0.74 -0.44 15.40
CA GLY A 150 0.63 -0.74 13.96
C GLY A 150 -0.02 -2.08 13.65
N ARG A 151 -0.82 -2.66 14.56
CA ARG A 151 -1.47 -3.96 14.35
C ARG A 151 -2.61 -3.89 13.35
N THR A 152 -3.46 -2.87 13.47
CA THR A 152 -4.54 -2.64 12.51
C THR A 152 -3.97 -2.44 11.10
N ALA A 153 -2.88 -1.70 10.97
CA ALA A 153 -2.19 -1.51 9.70
C ALA A 153 -1.70 -2.84 9.09
N ILE A 154 -1.16 -3.75 9.92
CA ILE A 154 -0.75 -5.10 9.47
C ILE A 154 -1.94 -5.89 8.96
N ASP A 155 -3.05 -5.92 9.70
CA ASP A 155 -4.26 -6.66 9.34
C ASP A 155 -4.90 -6.12 8.04
N TRP A 156 -4.75 -4.81 7.78
CA TRP A 156 -5.17 -4.17 6.53
C TRP A 156 -4.18 -4.36 5.38
N GLY A 157 -3.03 -4.99 5.64
CA GLY A 157 -1.99 -5.23 4.62
C GLY A 157 -1.33 -3.95 4.13
N LEU A 158 -1.13 -2.95 5.03
CA LEU A 158 -0.44 -1.71 4.69
C LEU A 158 1.01 -1.99 4.29
N TYR A 159 1.46 -1.31 3.24
CA TYR A 159 2.89 -1.24 2.91
C TYR A 159 3.58 -0.07 3.60
N GLY A 160 2.83 0.96 3.94
CA GLY A 160 3.31 2.17 4.59
C GLY A 160 2.27 3.28 4.58
N VAL A 161 2.66 4.48 4.99
CA VAL A 161 1.78 5.65 4.94
C VAL A 161 2.29 6.66 3.89
N PRO A 162 1.37 7.38 3.21
CA PRO A 162 -0.07 7.28 3.36
C PRO A 162 -0.66 6.11 2.59
N GLU A 163 -1.76 5.56 3.10
CA GLU A 163 -2.65 4.69 2.34
C GLU A 163 -4.11 5.08 2.57
N THR A 164 -4.90 5.09 1.52
CA THR A 164 -6.32 5.44 1.57
C THR A 164 -7.17 4.34 0.97
N TYR A 165 -8.24 3.98 1.68
CA TYR A 165 -9.22 2.99 1.26
C TYR A 165 -10.59 3.63 1.10
N LEU A 166 -11.32 3.24 0.04
CA LEU A 166 -12.74 3.56 -0.13
C LEU A 166 -13.58 2.37 0.34
N ILE A 167 -14.44 2.62 1.31
CA ILE A 167 -15.41 1.65 1.83
C ILE A 167 -16.79 2.09 1.35
N ASP A 168 -17.56 1.19 0.73
CA ASP A 168 -18.94 1.50 0.33
C ASP A 168 -19.91 1.50 1.53
N ARG A 169 -21.14 1.91 1.30
CA ARG A 169 -22.21 1.94 2.32
C ARG A 169 -22.51 0.59 2.95
N GLY A 170 -22.15 -0.51 2.29
CA GLY A 170 -22.27 -1.88 2.80
C GLY A 170 -21.08 -2.32 3.66
N GLY A 171 -20.06 -1.48 3.81
CA GLY A 171 -18.84 -1.79 4.56
C GLY A 171 -17.87 -2.67 3.77
N VAL A 172 -17.88 -2.61 2.44
CA VAL A 172 -16.98 -3.39 1.58
C VAL A 172 -15.90 -2.47 0.99
N ILE A 173 -14.64 -2.90 1.07
CA ILE A 173 -13.51 -2.18 0.48
C ILE A 173 -13.62 -2.24 -1.04
N ARG A 174 -13.69 -1.09 -1.69
CA ARG A 174 -13.86 -0.98 -3.15
C ARG A 174 -12.64 -0.46 -3.87
N TRP A 175 -11.78 0.24 -3.17
CA TRP A 175 -10.58 0.81 -3.75
C TRP A 175 -9.51 1.04 -2.68
N ARG A 176 -8.24 1.05 -3.11
CA ARG A 176 -7.07 1.33 -2.31
C ARG A 176 -6.08 2.15 -3.11
N MET A 177 -5.49 3.15 -2.46
CA MET A 177 -4.31 3.86 -2.95
C MET A 177 -3.17 3.68 -1.96
N ALA A 178 -2.08 3.07 -2.42
CA ALA A 178 -0.82 3.01 -1.67
C ALA A 178 0.08 4.17 -2.11
N GLY A 179 0.04 5.25 -1.37
CA GLY A 179 0.70 6.51 -1.66
C GLY A 179 -0.26 7.69 -1.57
N PRO A 180 0.21 8.92 -1.83
CA PRO A 180 -0.60 10.11 -1.64
C PRO A 180 -1.76 10.20 -2.64
N VAL A 181 -2.92 10.56 -2.15
CA VAL A 181 -4.08 10.94 -2.98
C VAL A 181 -3.80 12.31 -3.60
N THR A 182 -3.50 12.32 -4.89
CA THR A 182 -3.26 13.54 -5.66
C THR A 182 -4.53 14.03 -6.35
N GLU A 183 -4.47 15.22 -6.95
CA GLU A 183 -5.58 15.72 -7.75
C GLU A 183 -5.88 14.81 -8.97
N ASP A 184 -4.84 14.26 -9.59
CA ASP A 184 -4.99 13.32 -10.70
C ASP A 184 -5.67 12.02 -10.24
N THR A 185 -5.27 11.47 -9.10
CA THR A 185 -5.93 10.30 -8.48
C THR A 185 -7.40 10.60 -8.17
N LEU A 186 -7.69 11.78 -7.63
CA LEU A 186 -9.08 12.19 -7.38
C LEU A 186 -9.90 12.25 -8.66
N ARG A 187 -9.34 12.82 -9.72
CA ARG A 187 -10.05 12.99 -10.99
C ARG A 187 -10.24 11.69 -11.75
N ALA A 188 -9.16 10.89 -11.84
CA ALA A 188 -9.15 9.68 -12.65
C ALA A 188 -9.87 8.49 -11.96
N ASP A 189 -9.65 8.31 -10.66
CA ASP A 189 -10.03 7.08 -9.96
C ASP A 189 -11.08 7.32 -8.87
N LEU A 190 -10.72 8.06 -7.82
CA LEU A 190 -11.52 8.14 -6.60
C LEU A 190 -12.85 8.88 -6.80
N GLY A 191 -12.86 9.98 -7.55
CA GLY A 191 -14.06 10.77 -7.79
C GLY A 191 -15.16 9.98 -8.52
N PRO A 192 -14.89 9.28 -9.64
CA PRO A 192 -15.83 8.37 -10.26
C PRO A 192 -16.37 7.29 -9.32
N LEU A 193 -15.50 6.70 -8.47
CA LEU A 193 -15.92 5.67 -7.53
C LEU A 193 -16.78 6.23 -6.40
N LEU A 194 -16.47 7.40 -5.86
CA LEU A 194 -17.32 8.07 -4.86
C LEU A 194 -18.75 8.29 -5.40
N ARG A 195 -18.88 8.77 -6.64
CA ARG A 195 -20.21 8.93 -7.28
C ARG A 195 -20.93 7.60 -7.52
N ARG A 196 -20.19 6.55 -7.85
CA ARG A 196 -20.76 5.21 -8.11
C ARG A 196 -21.33 4.56 -6.85
N TYR A 197 -20.71 4.79 -5.71
CA TYR A 197 -21.08 4.15 -4.44
C TYR A 197 -21.85 5.08 -3.48
N ALA A 198 -22.11 6.34 -3.90
CA ALA A 198 -22.93 7.32 -3.17
C ALA A 198 -24.36 6.84 -2.89
#